data_c4554502d0caef5bf499a38ece24c944
#
_entry.id   c4554502d0caef5bf499a38ece24c944
#
_cell.length_a   1.000
_cell.length_b   1.000
_cell.length_c   1.000
_cell.angle_alpha   90.00
_cell.angle_beta   90.00
_cell.angle_gamma   90.00
#
_symmetry.space_group_name_H-M   'P 1'
#
loop_
_entity.id
_entity.type
_entity.pdbx_description
1 polymer ?
#
loop_
_entity_poly.entity_id
_entity_poly.type
_entity_poly.pdbx_seq_one_letter_code
_entity_poly.pdbx_strand_id
1 'polypeptide(L)'
;NFPPFSVGETGRIGTGRREIGHGKLAWRALNSSLPAQEKFPYTYRIVSEITESNGSSSMATVCGASLALMDAGVPIKDSVAGIAMGLIKEGDDFSVLSDILGDEDHLGDMDFKVAGTKDGITSLQMDIKIKGITFEIMDQALSQAKDGRIHILGEMAKALTGSRDAVSKYTPKIETVMVDKKDIAAVIG
;
A
#
# COMPACT_ATOMS: atom_id res chain seq x y z
N ASN A 1 -0.11 9.81 -8.02
CA ASN A 1 -0.24 11.26 -8.17
C ASN A 1 -1.10 11.84 -7.06
N PHE A 2 -0.62 12.93 -6.46
CA PHE A 2 -1.27 13.60 -5.33
C PHE A 2 -1.24 15.12 -5.57
N PRO A 3 -2.06 15.63 -6.49
CA PRO A 3 -2.06 17.05 -6.81
C PRO A 3 -2.58 17.90 -5.63
N PRO A 4 -2.13 19.16 -5.48
CA PRO A 4 -2.50 20.02 -4.36
C PRO A 4 -4.02 20.17 -4.18
N PHE A 5 -4.79 20.19 -5.24
CA PHE A 5 -6.26 20.32 -5.17
C PHE A 5 -6.95 19.17 -4.43
N SER A 6 -6.30 18.00 -4.31
CA SER A 6 -6.85 16.85 -3.56
C SER A 6 -7.07 17.13 -2.08
N VAL A 7 -6.38 18.12 -1.52
CA VAL A 7 -6.52 18.60 -0.15
C VAL A 7 -6.96 20.07 -0.07
N GLY A 8 -7.52 20.59 -1.18
CA GLY A 8 -8.02 21.97 -1.23
C GLY A 8 -6.93 23.05 -1.34
N GLU A 9 -5.70 22.68 -1.66
CA GLU A 9 -4.58 23.60 -1.80
C GLU A 9 -4.36 24.03 -3.25
N THR A 10 -3.70 25.17 -3.44
CA THR A 10 -3.18 25.62 -4.72
C THR A 10 -1.67 25.37 -4.79
N GLY A 11 -1.17 24.96 -5.94
CA GLY A 11 0.24 24.72 -6.10
C GLY A 11 0.62 24.21 -7.49
N ARG A 12 1.90 23.92 -7.69
CA ARG A 12 2.39 23.34 -8.95
C ARG A 12 1.86 21.92 -9.13
N ILE A 13 1.37 21.64 -10.32
CA ILE A 13 1.04 20.29 -10.75
C ILE A 13 2.35 19.62 -11.20
N GLY A 14 2.67 18.47 -10.65
CA GLY A 14 3.86 17.69 -11.00
C GLY A 14 4.29 16.79 -9.86
N THR A 15 5.14 15.81 -10.18
CA THR A 15 5.61 14.84 -9.20
C THR A 15 6.58 15.50 -8.21
N GLY A 16 6.16 15.64 -6.96
CA GLY A 16 6.95 16.15 -5.86
C GLY A 16 7.61 15.04 -5.03
N ARG A 17 8.35 15.44 -4.00
CA ARG A 17 8.99 14.47 -3.07
C ARG A 17 7.96 13.62 -2.33
N ARG A 18 6.79 14.21 -2.01
CA ARG A 18 5.70 13.53 -1.31
C ARG A 18 5.17 12.36 -2.12
N GLU A 19 4.86 12.59 -3.40
CA GLU A 19 4.37 11.53 -4.30
C GLU A 19 5.39 10.41 -4.48
N ILE A 20 6.67 10.75 -4.63
CA ILE A 20 7.76 9.75 -4.74
C ILE A 20 7.83 8.91 -3.47
N GLY A 21 7.79 9.54 -2.29
CA GLY A 21 7.82 8.87 -1.00
C GLY A 21 6.61 7.96 -0.78
N HIS A 22 5.41 8.44 -1.07
CA HIS A 22 4.15 7.67 -0.97
C HIS A 22 4.14 6.48 -1.93
N GLY A 23 4.56 6.67 -3.18
CA GLY A 23 4.67 5.59 -4.14
C GLY A 23 5.67 4.52 -3.70
N LYS A 24 6.80 4.93 -3.14
CA LYS A 24 7.82 4.00 -2.62
C LYS A 24 7.34 3.22 -1.40
N LEU A 25 6.58 3.87 -0.51
CA LEU A 25 5.94 3.21 0.64
C LEU A 25 4.93 2.16 0.17
N ALA A 26 4.05 2.51 -0.75
CA ALA A 26 3.07 1.58 -1.31
C ALA A 26 3.74 0.40 -2.04
N TRP A 27 4.80 0.67 -2.82
CA TRP A 27 5.57 -0.39 -3.45
C TRP A 27 6.17 -1.36 -2.43
N ARG A 28 6.79 -0.87 -1.35
CA ARG A 28 7.35 -1.72 -0.29
C ARG A 28 6.26 -2.56 0.38
N ALA A 29 5.11 -1.95 0.66
CA ALA A 29 3.99 -2.63 1.31
C ALA A 29 3.49 -3.83 0.50
N LEU A 30 3.41 -3.70 -0.82
CA LEU A 30 2.84 -4.71 -1.72
C LEU A 30 3.86 -5.74 -2.21
N ASN A 31 5.14 -5.37 -2.30
CA ASN A 31 6.17 -6.16 -2.96
C ASN A 31 6.32 -7.60 -2.41
N SER A 32 6.15 -7.78 -1.10
CA SER A 32 6.23 -9.11 -0.46
C SER A 32 5.08 -10.04 -0.84
N SER A 33 3.93 -9.48 -1.24
CA SER A 33 2.75 -10.23 -1.64
C SER A 33 2.73 -10.55 -3.14
N LEU A 34 3.58 -9.93 -3.95
CA LEU A 34 3.65 -10.20 -5.38
C LEU A 34 4.16 -11.63 -5.67
N PRO A 35 3.68 -12.26 -6.75
CA PRO A 35 4.22 -13.54 -7.21
C PRO A 35 5.66 -13.38 -7.73
N ALA A 36 6.41 -14.46 -7.69
CA ALA A 36 7.73 -14.51 -8.32
C ALA A 36 7.62 -14.37 -9.85
N GLN A 37 8.61 -13.73 -10.47
CA GLN A 37 8.63 -13.44 -11.90
C GLN A 37 8.51 -14.72 -12.76
N GLU A 38 9.06 -15.83 -12.31
CA GLU A 38 9.01 -17.12 -12.99
C GLU A 38 7.59 -17.72 -13.02
N LYS A 39 6.78 -17.37 -12.02
CA LYS A 39 5.40 -17.85 -11.90
C LYS A 39 4.38 -16.97 -12.62
N PHE A 40 4.71 -15.67 -12.71
CA PHE A 40 3.84 -14.69 -13.35
C PHE A 40 4.71 -13.65 -14.09
N PRO A 41 5.11 -13.91 -15.33
CA PRO A 41 6.14 -13.16 -16.07
C PRO A 41 5.59 -11.83 -16.65
N TYR A 42 4.89 -11.06 -15.84
CA TYR A 42 4.38 -9.74 -16.21
C TYR A 42 5.07 -8.63 -15.44
N THR A 43 5.21 -7.48 -16.08
CA THR A 43 5.60 -6.24 -15.41
C THR A 43 4.34 -5.50 -14.95
N TYR A 44 4.35 -5.04 -13.69
CA TYR A 44 3.23 -4.28 -13.12
C TYR A 44 3.53 -2.79 -13.19
N ARG A 45 2.58 -2.04 -13.69
CA ARG A 45 2.52 -0.59 -13.52
C ARG A 45 1.25 -0.24 -12.77
N ILE A 46 1.39 0.15 -11.51
CA ILE A 46 0.29 0.58 -10.67
C ILE A 46 0.28 2.11 -10.67
N VAL A 47 -0.86 2.69 -11.02
CA VAL A 47 -1.07 4.13 -11.02
C VAL A 47 -2.19 4.44 -10.01
N SER A 48 -1.89 5.35 -9.07
CA SER A 48 -2.84 5.84 -8.08
C SER A 48 -3.05 7.33 -8.30
N GLU A 49 -4.29 7.72 -8.55
CA GLU A 49 -4.71 9.11 -8.73
C GLU A 49 -5.54 9.52 -7.51
N ILE A 50 -4.99 10.38 -6.68
CA ILE A 50 -5.67 10.89 -5.49
C ILE A 50 -6.41 12.18 -5.90
N THR A 51 -7.71 12.10 -6.02
CA THR A 51 -8.55 13.21 -6.45
C THR A 51 -9.10 14.03 -5.28
N GLU A 52 -9.25 13.40 -4.12
CA GLU A 52 -9.68 14.03 -2.87
C GLU A 52 -9.09 13.25 -1.69
N SER A 53 -8.66 13.95 -0.63
CA SER A 53 -8.10 13.32 0.56
C SER A 53 -8.27 14.20 1.80
N ASN A 54 -8.69 13.58 2.89
CA ASN A 54 -8.59 14.13 4.24
C ASN A 54 -8.13 13.02 5.19
N GLY A 55 -6.89 12.59 5.02
CA GLY A 55 -6.29 11.48 5.74
C GLY A 55 -5.12 10.89 4.96
N SER A 56 -4.85 9.60 5.13
CA SER A 56 -3.68 8.96 4.51
C SER A 56 -3.92 8.51 3.07
N SER A 57 -3.58 9.36 2.11
CA SER A 57 -3.57 9.01 0.68
C SER A 57 -2.65 7.83 0.34
N SER A 58 -1.53 7.67 1.06
CA SER A 58 -0.61 6.54 0.84
C SER A 58 -1.21 5.20 1.29
N MET A 59 -1.97 5.17 2.38
CA MET A 59 -2.64 3.95 2.84
C MET A 59 -3.85 3.62 1.96
N ALA A 60 -4.59 4.61 1.50
CA ALA A 60 -5.60 4.42 0.46
C ALA A 60 -4.99 3.83 -0.83
N THR A 61 -3.81 4.30 -1.23
CA THR A 61 -3.06 3.75 -2.37
C THR A 61 -2.67 2.28 -2.14
N VAL A 62 -2.23 1.90 -0.94
CA VAL A 62 -1.92 0.49 -0.60
C VAL A 62 -3.15 -0.39 -0.77
N CYS A 63 -4.27 0.00 -0.15
CA CYS A 63 -5.52 -0.77 -0.21
C CYS A 63 -6.07 -0.87 -1.65
N GLY A 64 -6.14 0.26 -2.35
CA GLY A 64 -6.62 0.32 -3.73
C GLY A 64 -5.74 -0.46 -4.71
N ALA A 65 -4.41 -0.37 -4.55
CA ALA A 65 -3.47 -1.13 -5.38
C ALA A 65 -3.53 -2.64 -5.10
N SER A 66 -3.75 -3.05 -3.84
CA SER A 66 -3.98 -4.46 -3.49
C SER A 66 -5.23 -5.00 -4.21
N LEU A 67 -6.35 -4.28 -4.14
CA LEU A 67 -7.57 -4.64 -4.85
C LEU A 67 -7.39 -4.64 -6.38
N ALA A 68 -6.71 -3.64 -6.93
CA ALA A 68 -6.45 -3.54 -8.36
C ALA A 68 -5.59 -4.71 -8.89
N LEU A 69 -4.59 -5.15 -8.14
CA LEU A 69 -3.78 -6.33 -8.46
C LEU A 69 -4.65 -7.59 -8.48
N MET A 70 -5.50 -7.77 -7.47
CA MET A 70 -6.42 -8.90 -7.38
C MET A 70 -7.43 -8.90 -8.54
N ASP A 71 -7.99 -7.75 -8.86
CA ASP A 71 -8.94 -7.57 -9.97
C ASP A 71 -8.31 -7.80 -11.34
N ALA A 72 -7.04 -7.45 -11.50
CA ALA A 72 -6.27 -7.72 -12.71
C ALA A 72 -5.88 -9.21 -12.88
N GLY A 73 -6.17 -10.07 -11.91
CA GLY A 73 -5.82 -11.47 -11.94
C GLY A 73 -4.36 -11.76 -11.61
N VAL A 74 -3.68 -10.83 -10.93
CA VAL A 74 -2.33 -11.06 -10.40
C VAL A 74 -2.44 -11.97 -9.17
N PRO A 75 -1.82 -13.16 -9.17
CA PRO A 75 -1.95 -14.11 -8.05
C PRO A 75 -1.08 -13.67 -6.86
N ILE A 76 -1.51 -12.57 -6.19
CA ILE A 76 -0.86 -12.12 -4.97
C ILE A 76 -1.04 -13.14 -3.86
N LYS A 77 -0.07 -13.24 -2.96
CA LYS A 77 -0.09 -14.21 -1.86
C LYS A 77 -1.21 -13.93 -0.86
N ASP A 78 -1.37 -12.67 -0.50
CA ASP A 78 -2.40 -12.18 0.41
C ASP A 78 -2.74 -10.73 0.09
N SER A 79 -3.95 -10.30 0.45
CA SER A 79 -4.36 -8.90 0.42
C SER A 79 -3.53 -8.09 1.42
N VAL A 80 -3.21 -6.87 1.03
CA VAL A 80 -2.47 -5.92 1.87
C VAL A 80 -3.35 -4.71 2.12
N ALA A 81 -3.56 -4.41 3.40
CA ALA A 81 -4.19 -3.17 3.83
C ALA A 81 -3.19 -2.25 4.53
N GLY A 82 -3.52 -0.98 4.63
CA GLY A 82 -2.73 0.00 5.36
C GLY A 82 -3.62 0.93 6.16
N ILE A 83 -3.10 1.40 7.31
CA ILE A 83 -3.75 2.35 8.19
C ILE A 83 -2.75 3.40 8.65
N ALA A 84 -3.20 4.64 8.82
CA ALA A 84 -2.44 5.71 9.43
C ALA A 84 -2.87 5.90 10.88
N MET A 85 -1.89 5.90 11.77
CA MET A 85 -2.05 6.05 13.21
C MET A 85 -1.44 7.37 13.65
N GLY A 86 -1.96 7.93 14.73
CA GLY A 86 -1.43 9.12 15.37
C GLY A 86 -1.20 8.94 16.84
N LEU A 87 -0.47 9.88 17.42
CA LEU A 87 -0.23 9.97 18.86
C LEU A 87 -0.44 11.41 19.32
N ILE A 88 -1.13 11.55 20.42
CA ILE A 88 -1.16 12.78 21.23
C ILE A 88 -0.59 12.44 22.59
N LYS A 89 0.39 13.23 23.06
CA LYS A 89 1.09 13.02 24.32
C LYS A 89 1.18 14.33 25.13
N GLU A 90 0.60 14.33 26.32
CA GLU A 90 0.66 15.45 27.26
C GLU A 90 1.28 14.98 28.58
N GLY A 91 2.52 15.38 28.83
CA GLY A 91 3.26 14.91 29.99
C GLY A 91 3.49 13.40 29.94
N ASP A 92 2.95 12.68 30.91
CA ASP A 92 3.01 11.21 30.98
C ASP A 92 1.79 10.53 30.33
N ASP A 93 0.70 11.29 30.12
CA ASP A 93 -0.50 10.78 29.49
C ASP A 93 -0.35 10.75 27.97
N PHE A 94 -0.96 9.75 27.34
CA PHE A 94 -0.96 9.63 25.88
C PHE A 94 -2.23 8.96 25.34
N SER A 95 -2.55 9.27 24.10
CA SER A 95 -3.64 8.65 23.35
C SER A 95 -3.18 8.27 21.95
N VAL A 96 -3.43 7.03 21.55
CA VAL A 96 -3.18 6.54 20.20
C VAL A 96 -4.45 6.69 19.37
N LEU A 97 -4.33 7.34 18.21
CA LEU A 97 -5.43 7.57 17.28
C LEU A 97 -5.33 6.60 16.10
N SER A 98 -6.48 6.09 15.65
CA SER A 98 -6.58 5.21 14.47
C SER A 98 -7.20 5.96 13.31
N ASP A 99 -6.66 5.73 12.09
CA ASP A 99 -7.17 6.29 10.82
C ASP A 99 -7.29 7.82 10.89
N ILE A 100 -6.15 8.46 11.14
CA ILE A 100 -6.08 9.89 11.42
C ILE A 100 -6.44 10.76 10.22
N LEU A 101 -7.11 11.87 10.52
CA LEU A 101 -7.40 12.95 9.58
C LEU A 101 -6.16 13.83 9.33
N GLY A 102 -6.22 14.69 8.32
CA GLY A 102 -5.13 15.61 8.00
C GLY A 102 -4.74 16.54 9.15
N ASP A 103 -5.71 17.05 9.91
CA ASP A 103 -5.47 17.92 11.07
C ASP A 103 -4.81 17.13 12.23
N GLU A 104 -5.21 15.90 12.45
CA GLU A 104 -4.61 15.00 13.45
C GLU A 104 -3.17 14.61 13.09
N ASP A 105 -2.89 14.43 11.79
CA ASP A 105 -1.52 14.25 11.27
C ASP A 105 -0.67 15.51 11.53
N HIS A 106 -1.22 16.68 11.26
CA HIS A 106 -0.48 17.94 11.37
C HIS A 106 -0.21 18.35 12.83
N LEU A 107 -1.21 18.21 13.70
CA LEU A 107 -1.17 18.65 15.10
C LEU A 107 -0.65 17.58 16.08
N GLY A 108 -0.66 16.31 15.69
CA GLY A 108 -0.23 15.20 16.52
C GLY A 108 1.28 15.17 16.78
N ASP A 109 1.68 14.45 17.81
CA ASP A 109 3.07 14.30 18.27
C ASP A 109 3.86 13.22 17.53
N MET A 110 3.16 12.30 16.90
CA MET A 110 3.69 11.26 16.02
C MET A 110 2.60 10.86 15.04
N ASP A 111 2.98 10.60 13.81
CA ASP A 111 2.20 9.81 12.86
C ASP A 111 3.00 8.59 12.41
N PHE A 112 2.31 7.48 12.19
CA PHE A 112 2.92 6.32 11.58
C PHE A 112 1.93 5.55 10.73
N LYS A 113 2.45 4.99 9.65
CA LYS A 113 1.69 4.27 8.65
C LYS A 113 2.12 2.81 8.69
N VAL A 114 1.17 1.93 8.91
CA VAL A 114 1.40 0.49 9.01
C VAL A 114 0.63 -0.21 7.90
N ALA A 115 1.34 -0.92 7.04
CA ALA A 115 0.74 -1.76 6.03
C ALA A 115 1.10 -3.23 6.25
N GLY A 116 0.21 -4.13 5.87
CA GLY A 116 0.47 -5.57 5.99
C GLY A 116 -0.73 -6.43 5.61
N THR A 117 -0.49 -7.72 5.69
CA THR A 117 -1.49 -8.78 5.52
C THR A 117 -2.19 -9.08 6.85
N LYS A 118 -3.06 -10.08 6.85
CA LYS A 118 -3.63 -10.62 8.09
C LYS A 118 -2.57 -11.20 9.04
N ASP A 119 -1.46 -11.71 8.50
CA ASP A 119 -0.44 -12.44 9.25
C ASP A 119 0.67 -11.54 9.80
N GLY A 120 0.91 -10.37 9.18
CA GLY A 120 1.99 -9.51 9.63
C GLY A 120 2.13 -8.20 8.87
N ILE A 121 3.08 -7.39 9.34
CA ILE A 121 3.43 -6.08 8.78
C ILE A 121 4.39 -6.27 7.61
N THR A 122 4.10 -5.62 6.49
CA THR A 122 4.96 -5.61 5.29
C THR A 122 5.71 -4.30 5.11
N SER A 123 5.18 -3.21 5.67
CA SER A 123 5.84 -1.90 5.63
C SER A 123 5.38 -1.04 6.80
N LEU A 124 6.31 -0.24 7.31
CA LEU A 124 6.09 0.75 8.34
C LEU A 124 6.84 2.03 7.99
N GLN A 125 6.19 3.17 8.16
CA GLN A 125 6.80 4.50 8.09
C GLN A 125 6.32 5.32 9.27
N MET A 126 7.24 5.96 9.97
CA MET A 126 6.97 6.73 11.17
C MET A 126 7.59 8.12 11.06
N ASP A 127 6.88 9.12 11.54
CA ASP A 127 7.37 10.46 11.76
C ASP A 127 7.10 10.85 13.22
N ILE A 128 8.17 11.11 13.99
CA ILE A 128 8.11 11.47 15.41
C ILE A 128 8.47 12.95 15.54
N LYS A 129 7.54 13.74 16.04
CA LYS A 129 7.69 15.20 16.20
C LYS A 129 8.11 15.63 17.62
N ILE A 130 8.19 14.66 18.54
CA ILE A 130 8.62 14.83 19.94
C ILE A 130 9.96 14.14 20.19
N LYS A 131 10.53 14.29 21.39
CA LYS A 131 11.88 13.77 21.73
C LYS A 131 12.02 12.25 21.66
N GLY A 132 10.92 11.52 21.60
CA GLY A 132 10.87 10.07 21.49
C GLY A 132 9.61 9.50 22.08
N ILE A 133 9.42 8.21 21.87
CA ILE A 133 8.30 7.43 22.39
C ILE A 133 8.83 6.24 23.18
N THR A 134 8.03 5.74 24.12
CA THR A 134 8.34 4.54 24.90
C THR A 134 7.97 3.27 24.16
N PHE A 135 8.53 2.13 24.59
CA PHE A 135 8.13 0.82 24.07
C PHE A 135 6.64 0.53 24.33
N GLU A 136 6.10 0.99 25.46
CA GLU A 136 4.68 0.86 25.80
C GLU A 136 3.79 1.56 24.78
N ILE A 137 4.10 2.82 24.44
CA ILE A 137 3.38 3.57 23.40
C ILE A 137 3.44 2.83 22.06
N MET A 138 4.62 2.32 21.69
CA MET A 138 4.78 1.59 20.43
C MET A 138 4.00 0.29 20.40
N ASP A 139 4.02 -0.48 21.48
CA ASP A 139 3.29 -1.76 21.58
C ASP A 139 1.78 -1.53 21.46
N GLN A 140 1.24 -0.56 22.21
CA GLN A 140 -0.16 -0.17 22.09
C GLN A 140 -0.51 0.29 20.68
N ALA A 141 0.31 1.13 20.09
CA ALA A 141 0.09 1.68 18.76
C ALA A 141 0.10 0.59 17.67
N LEU A 142 1.03 -0.36 17.75
CA LEU A 142 1.09 -1.48 16.79
C LEU A 142 -0.06 -2.46 16.98
N SER A 143 -0.49 -2.71 18.23
CA SER A 143 -1.65 -3.55 18.53
C SER A 143 -2.92 -2.94 17.95
N GLN A 144 -3.15 -1.64 18.21
CA GLN A 144 -4.30 -0.91 17.69
C GLN A 144 -4.28 -0.81 16.15
N ALA A 145 -3.10 -0.61 15.55
CA ALA A 145 -2.92 -0.64 14.10
C ALA A 145 -3.22 -2.02 13.50
N LYS A 146 -2.94 -3.11 14.22
CA LYS A 146 -3.31 -4.46 13.79
C LYS A 146 -4.82 -4.60 13.70
N ASP A 147 -5.55 -4.18 14.72
CA ASP A 147 -7.02 -4.27 14.74
C ASP A 147 -7.64 -3.45 13.61
N GLY A 148 -7.17 -2.21 13.42
CA GLY A 148 -7.61 -1.36 12.33
C GLY A 148 -7.30 -1.96 10.95
N ARG A 149 -6.12 -2.53 10.76
CA ARG A 149 -5.73 -3.18 9.50
C ARG A 149 -6.58 -4.43 9.21
N ILE A 150 -6.87 -5.25 10.22
CA ILE A 150 -7.76 -6.41 10.07
C ILE A 150 -9.18 -5.98 9.71
N HIS A 151 -9.68 -4.91 10.33
CA HIS A 151 -10.96 -4.32 9.96
C HIS A 151 -10.99 -3.89 8.48
N ILE A 152 -9.96 -3.15 8.03
CA ILE A 152 -9.87 -2.68 6.64
C ILE A 152 -9.78 -3.87 5.66
N LEU A 153 -9.01 -4.91 5.98
CA LEU A 153 -8.98 -6.14 5.18
C LEU A 153 -10.37 -6.78 5.06
N GLY A 154 -11.17 -6.75 6.13
CA GLY A 154 -12.55 -7.22 6.12
C GLY A 154 -13.46 -6.37 5.20
N GLU A 155 -13.28 -5.05 5.19
CA GLU A 155 -14.01 -4.17 4.27
C GLU A 155 -13.60 -4.41 2.81
N MET A 156 -12.30 -4.56 2.54
CA MET A 156 -11.78 -4.90 1.22
C MET A 156 -12.32 -6.25 0.71
N ALA A 157 -12.45 -7.24 1.59
CA ALA A 157 -12.97 -8.56 1.25
C ALA A 157 -14.46 -8.55 0.82
N LYS A 158 -15.22 -7.51 1.14
CA LYS A 158 -16.59 -7.33 0.61
C LYS A 158 -16.59 -7.07 -0.90
N ALA A 159 -15.51 -6.53 -1.45
CA ALA A 159 -15.34 -6.31 -2.89
C ALA A 159 -14.68 -7.52 -3.56
N LEU A 160 -13.56 -8.00 -3.01
CA LEU A 160 -12.78 -9.11 -3.55
C LEU A 160 -12.16 -9.92 -2.39
N THR A 161 -12.43 -11.21 -2.34
CA THR A 161 -11.89 -12.13 -1.34
C THR A 161 -10.53 -12.73 -1.75
N GLY A 162 -10.15 -12.60 -3.02
CA GLY A 162 -8.90 -13.12 -3.59
C GLY A 162 -8.70 -12.61 -5.01
N SER A 163 -7.57 -12.95 -5.59
CA SER A 163 -7.29 -12.64 -7.00
C SER A 163 -8.27 -13.37 -7.92
N ARG A 164 -8.62 -12.74 -9.04
CA ARG A 164 -9.38 -13.40 -10.11
C ARG A 164 -8.57 -14.58 -10.66
N ASP A 165 -9.25 -15.60 -11.14
CA ASP A 165 -8.65 -16.86 -11.61
C ASP A 165 -7.76 -16.68 -12.85
N ALA A 166 -7.97 -15.61 -13.61
CA ALA A 166 -7.19 -15.32 -14.81
C ALA A 166 -7.08 -13.80 -15.05
N VAL A 167 -6.05 -13.43 -15.79
CA VAL A 167 -5.92 -12.07 -16.33
C VAL A 167 -7.02 -11.79 -17.36
N SER A 168 -7.28 -10.51 -17.63
CA SER A 168 -8.26 -10.10 -18.63
C SER A 168 -8.01 -10.80 -19.97
N LYS A 169 -9.10 -11.15 -20.68
CA LYS A 169 -9.03 -11.70 -22.04
C LYS A 169 -8.31 -10.81 -23.05
N TYR A 170 -8.15 -9.55 -22.74
CA TYR A 170 -7.44 -8.56 -23.57
C TYR A 170 -5.95 -8.44 -23.19
N THR A 171 -5.51 -9.07 -22.11
CA THR A 171 -4.11 -9.05 -21.70
C THR A 171 -3.28 -9.93 -22.63
N PRO A 172 -2.13 -9.46 -23.13
CA PRO A 172 -1.21 -10.29 -23.89
C PRO A 172 -0.80 -11.51 -23.06
N LYS A 173 -0.90 -12.71 -23.66
CA LYS A 173 -0.44 -13.94 -23.02
C LYS A 173 1.03 -14.11 -23.23
N ILE A 174 1.75 -14.50 -22.16
CA ILE A 174 3.16 -14.85 -22.20
C ILE A 174 3.24 -16.35 -21.97
N GLU A 175 3.72 -17.07 -22.99
CA GLU A 175 3.92 -18.51 -22.94
C GLU A 175 5.41 -18.83 -23.15
N THR A 176 5.91 -19.80 -22.38
CA THR A 176 7.28 -20.27 -22.53
C THR A 176 7.26 -21.60 -23.28
N VAL A 177 7.93 -21.62 -24.43
CA VAL A 177 8.09 -22.83 -25.25
C VAL A 177 9.57 -23.21 -25.24
N MET A 178 9.85 -24.46 -24.87
CA MET A 178 11.21 -25.00 -24.93
C MET A 178 11.48 -25.48 -26.35
N VAL A 179 12.56 -25.00 -26.92
CA VAL A 179 13.01 -25.35 -28.30
C VAL A 179 14.41 -25.93 -28.28
N ASP A 180 14.65 -26.95 -29.10
CA ASP A 180 15.99 -27.49 -29.30
C ASP A 180 16.88 -26.44 -29.97
N LYS A 181 18.18 -26.46 -29.67
CA LYS A 181 19.14 -25.49 -30.21
C LYS A 181 19.16 -25.49 -31.76
N LYS A 182 18.96 -26.63 -32.40
CA LYS A 182 18.91 -26.78 -33.87
C LYS A 182 17.71 -26.06 -34.51
N ASP A 183 16.63 -25.85 -33.77
CA ASP A 183 15.36 -25.29 -34.25
C ASP A 183 15.21 -23.78 -33.92
N ILE A 184 16.17 -23.20 -33.19
CA ILE A 184 16.13 -21.77 -32.78
C ILE A 184 15.99 -20.85 -34.01
N ALA A 185 16.76 -21.10 -35.09
CA ALA A 185 16.70 -20.29 -36.29
C ALA A 185 15.32 -20.31 -36.96
N ALA A 186 14.66 -21.47 -36.94
CA ALA A 186 13.33 -21.63 -37.52
C ALA A 186 12.22 -20.92 -36.69
N VAL A 187 12.42 -20.79 -35.38
CA VAL A 187 11.48 -20.11 -34.49
C VAL A 187 11.64 -18.59 -34.53
N ILE A 188 12.87 -18.10 -34.67
CA ILE A 188 13.16 -16.66 -34.71
C ILE A 188 12.82 -16.06 -36.09
N GLY A 189 13.00 -16.82 -37.15
CA GLY A 189 12.75 -16.41 -38.53
C GLY A 189 13.98 -15.83 -39.21
#